data_46a2a70f2b52af49278ec30d79fe39ba
#
_entry.id   46a2a70f2b52af49278ec30d79fe39ba
#
_cell.length_a   1.000
_cell.length_b   1.000
_cell.length_c   1.000
_cell.angle_alpha   90.00
_cell.angle_beta   90.00
_cell.angle_gamma   90.00
#
_symmetry.space_group_name_H-M   'P 1'
#
loop_
_entity.id
_entity.type
_entity.pdbx_description
1 polymer ?
#
loop_
_entity_poly.entity_id
_entity_poly.type
_entity_poly.pdbx_seq_one_letter_code
_entity_poly.pdbx_strand_id
1 'polypeptide(L)'
;GDHRDLHSFPTRRSSDLTIQADAQGKWSTKVATPVAGGPYNITISDGKKVKLSNVMIGEVWICSGQSNMEMQVEGWGKVKNYEQEKEEANNYPNIRFLLVENAMSPTPVENITVKENGWQVCTSKSVADFSAAGYFFGRDLNKYRNVPIGLIDTSWGGTIIETWTSNEALSTIPSMKKRLEALVGLPASQEGRKKKFEEDVETWKAEVERIDKGCVNGEAIWAAPDFNDAAWKSMKVPGLMQEQDLPGFSGLVWFRKTIDIPAGWAGKDLILNLGVIDDNDFTYFNGIQIGHTEGWMAPRSYKIPKELVKKGKAVIAVRVMDTGGTGGINGSPESISLHRSQLDAIPLAGDWKYQISLNIKDIPQMPVNTANEPNIPGFLFNAMLNPLIPYSIKGAIWYQGEANTGQAYQYRELMPLMIKDWRDR
;
A
#
# COMPACT_ATOMS: atom_id res chain seq x y z
N GLY A 1 76.97 6.23 -22.00
CA GLY A 1 75.79 7.02 -22.04
C GLY A 1 74.65 6.13 -21.69
N ASP A 2 74.17 6.24 -20.49
CA ASP A 2 73.14 5.39 -19.89
C ASP A 2 71.76 6.00 -20.19
N HIS A 3 71.02 5.40 -21.11
CA HIS A 3 69.66 5.76 -21.41
C HIS A 3 68.73 4.97 -20.46
N ARG A 4 68.32 5.60 -19.38
CA ARG A 4 67.19 5.11 -18.60
C ARG A 4 65.90 5.52 -19.31
N ASP A 5 65.29 4.56 -19.96
CA ASP A 5 63.90 4.68 -20.43
C ASP A 5 62.99 4.85 -19.24
N LEU A 6 62.57 6.08 -19.04
CA LEU A 6 61.40 6.41 -18.20
C LEU A 6 60.16 5.88 -18.94
N HIS A 7 59.72 4.70 -18.56
CA HIS A 7 58.40 4.22 -18.95
C HIS A 7 57.34 5.21 -18.41
N SER A 8 57.03 6.22 -19.22
CA SER A 8 55.79 6.96 -19.07
C SER A 8 54.68 5.96 -19.32
N PHE A 9 53.95 5.61 -18.28
CA PHE A 9 52.66 4.93 -18.43
C PHE A 9 51.83 5.78 -19.41
N PRO A 10 51.34 5.20 -20.51
CA PRO A 10 50.47 5.93 -21.40
C PRO A 10 49.20 6.26 -20.57
N THR A 11 49.01 7.52 -20.30
CA THR A 11 47.67 8.05 -20.01
C THR A 11 46.84 7.69 -21.23
N ARG A 12 46.18 6.52 -21.22
CA ARG A 12 45.18 6.17 -22.22
C ARG A 12 44.12 7.26 -22.12
N ARG A 13 44.16 8.24 -23.00
CA ARG A 13 43.01 9.03 -23.38
C ARG A 13 41.98 7.98 -23.82
N SER A 14 40.90 7.79 -23.06
CA SER A 14 39.73 7.13 -23.58
C SER A 14 39.39 7.83 -24.89
N SER A 15 39.25 7.06 -25.97
CA SER A 15 38.96 7.52 -27.31
C SER A 15 37.85 8.58 -27.29
N ASP A 16 38.06 9.72 -27.95
CA ASP A 16 36.99 10.66 -28.27
C ASP A 16 35.99 9.92 -29.18
N LEU A 17 34.87 9.52 -28.63
CA LEU A 17 33.78 8.83 -29.33
C LEU A 17 32.79 9.87 -29.84
N THR A 18 32.58 9.91 -31.15
CA THR A 18 31.54 10.71 -31.78
C THR A 18 30.34 9.82 -32.04
N ILE A 19 29.17 10.26 -31.59
CA ILE A 19 27.90 9.54 -31.69
C ILE A 19 26.87 10.49 -32.29
N GLN A 20 25.99 9.97 -33.15
CA GLN A 20 24.84 10.71 -33.62
C GLN A 20 23.60 10.35 -32.81
N ALA A 21 22.83 11.37 -32.41
CA ALA A 21 21.52 11.19 -31.85
C ALA A 21 20.52 10.80 -32.95
N ASP A 22 19.47 10.05 -32.56
CA ASP A 22 18.35 9.77 -33.45
C ASP A 22 17.45 11.01 -33.66
N ALA A 23 16.38 10.86 -34.44
CA ALA A 23 15.44 11.95 -34.75
C ALA A 23 14.68 12.48 -33.48
N GLN A 24 14.69 11.74 -32.39
CA GLN A 24 14.13 12.08 -31.10
C GLN A 24 15.17 12.67 -30.14
N GLY A 25 16.42 12.84 -30.58
CA GLY A 25 17.52 13.35 -29.77
C GLY A 25 18.09 12.30 -28.77
N LYS A 26 17.72 11.04 -28.90
CA LYS A 26 18.25 9.94 -28.07
C LYS A 26 19.53 9.41 -28.66
N TRP A 27 20.48 9.08 -27.80
CA TRP A 27 21.73 8.45 -28.20
C TRP A 27 22.20 7.45 -27.13
N SER A 28 22.97 6.47 -27.54
CA SER A 28 23.61 5.53 -26.62
C SER A 28 24.95 5.07 -27.19
N THR A 29 25.90 4.75 -26.32
CA THR A 29 27.18 4.19 -26.73
C THR A 29 27.76 3.26 -25.68
N LYS A 30 28.65 2.38 -26.14
CA LYS A 30 29.44 1.52 -25.26
C LYS A 30 30.87 2.02 -25.23
N VAL A 31 31.42 2.23 -24.05
CA VAL A 31 32.82 2.62 -23.85
C VAL A 31 33.55 1.47 -23.17
N ALA A 32 34.78 1.20 -23.64
CA ALA A 32 35.67 0.29 -22.94
C ALA A 32 36.12 0.94 -21.63
N THR A 33 35.82 0.32 -20.52
CA THR A 33 36.23 0.80 -19.20
C THR A 33 37.63 0.30 -18.87
N PRO A 34 38.46 1.08 -18.13
CA PRO A 34 39.70 0.56 -17.55
C PRO A 34 39.37 -0.50 -16.47
N VAL A 35 40.40 -1.11 -15.91
CA VAL A 35 40.27 -1.99 -14.74
C VAL A 35 39.61 -1.23 -13.59
N ALA A 36 38.97 -1.98 -12.67
CA ALA A 36 38.33 -1.42 -11.51
C ALA A 36 39.21 -0.42 -10.76
N GLY A 37 38.64 0.72 -10.39
CA GLY A 37 39.38 1.82 -9.76
C GLY A 37 38.67 3.18 -9.97
N GLY A 38 39.44 4.24 -9.86
CA GLY A 38 39.00 5.63 -9.98
C GLY A 38 39.63 6.51 -8.89
N PRO A 39 39.16 7.77 -8.75
CA PRO A 39 38.05 8.38 -9.48
C PRO A 39 38.42 8.85 -10.89
N TYR A 40 37.49 8.74 -11.81
CA TYR A 40 37.63 9.19 -13.22
C TYR A 40 36.68 10.38 -13.47
N ASN A 41 36.97 11.08 -14.61
CA ASN A 41 36.08 12.10 -15.15
C ASN A 41 35.58 11.68 -16.52
N ILE A 42 34.30 11.85 -16.80
CA ILE A 42 33.69 11.65 -18.12
C ILE A 42 33.17 13.00 -18.59
N THR A 43 33.54 13.39 -19.82
CA THR A 43 33.03 14.62 -20.44
C THR A 43 32.17 14.25 -21.65
N ILE A 44 30.94 14.76 -21.67
CA ILE A 44 29.98 14.63 -22.76
C ILE A 44 29.77 16.03 -23.36
N SER A 45 29.71 16.16 -24.67
CA SER A 45 29.55 17.47 -25.34
C SER A 45 28.78 17.35 -26.65
N ASP A 46 27.78 18.22 -26.77
CA ASP A 46 27.05 18.51 -28.03
C ASP A 46 27.30 19.96 -28.49
N GLY A 47 28.45 20.52 -28.07
CA GLY A 47 28.75 21.96 -28.12
C GLY A 47 28.77 22.56 -26.72
N LYS A 48 27.93 22.11 -25.80
CA LYS A 48 27.96 22.42 -24.36
C LYS A 48 28.52 21.24 -23.59
N LYS A 49 29.57 21.45 -22.82
CA LYS A 49 30.25 20.39 -22.05
C LYS A 49 29.48 20.06 -20.77
N VAL A 50 29.14 18.79 -20.56
CA VAL A 50 28.68 18.21 -19.29
C VAL A 50 29.84 17.33 -18.78
N LYS A 51 30.26 17.55 -17.55
CA LYS A 51 31.33 16.79 -16.89
C LYS A 51 30.75 15.99 -15.72
N LEU A 52 30.89 14.67 -15.81
CA LEU A 52 30.68 13.76 -14.69
C LEU A 52 32.02 13.56 -13.98
N SER A 53 32.11 13.93 -12.72
CA SER A 53 33.33 13.84 -11.91
C SER A 53 33.19 12.76 -10.85
N ASN A 54 34.34 12.27 -10.33
CA ASN A 54 34.37 11.27 -9.27
C ASN A 54 33.69 9.95 -9.63
N VAL A 55 33.80 9.54 -10.90
CA VAL A 55 33.21 8.29 -11.38
C VAL A 55 34.13 7.14 -10.97
N MET A 56 33.56 6.12 -10.34
CA MET A 56 34.24 4.88 -9.97
C MET A 56 33.87 3.76 -10.94
N ILE A 57 34.82 2.88 -11.22
CA ILE A 57 34.59 1.65 -11.98
C ILE A 57 34.80 0.47 -11.03
N GLY A 58 33.75 -0.33 -10.84
CA GLY A 58 33.75 -1.41 -9.88
C GLY A 58 32.53 -2.31 -10.03
N GLU A 59 32.15 -2.99 -8.96
CA GLU A 59 30.94 -3.81 -8.93
C GLU A 59 29.76 -2.99 -8.43
N VAL A 60 28.63 -3.05 -9.13
CA VAL A 60 27.37 -2.41 -8.70
C VAL A 60 26.36 -3.49 -8.32
N TRP A 61 25.73 -3.32 -7.20
CA TRP A 61 24.76 -4.24 -6.64
C TRP A 61 23.43 -3.53 -6.32
N ILE A 62 22.32 -4.19 -6.62
CA ILE A 62 20.99 -3.77 -6.18
C ILE A 62 20.72 -4.37 -4.80
N CYS A 63 20.28 -3.55 -3.86
CA CYS A 63 19.77 -3.93 -2.55
C CYS A 63 18.25 -3.72 -2.59
N SER A 64 17.47 -4.79 -2.64
CA SER A 64 16.01 -4.68 -2.79
C SER A 64 15.26 -5.65 -1.89
N GLY A 65 14.01 -5.34 -1.60
CA GLY A 65 13.16 -6.13 -0.72
C GLY A 65 12.23 -5.27 0.12
N GLN A 66 11.93 -5.75 1.32
CA GLN A 66 11.04 -5.05 2.24
C GLN A 66 11.78 -4.51 3.48
N SER A 67 11.09 -4.36 4.60
CA SER A 67 11.58 -3.66 5.80
C SER A 67 12.95 -4.09 6.31
N ASN A 68 13.30 -5.37 6.23
CA ASN A 68 14.63 -5.84 6.66
C ASN A 68 15.77 -5.43 5.70
N MET A 69 15.46 -5.15 4.43
CA MET A 69 16.39 -4.52 3.51
C MET A 69 16.40 -3.00 3.70
N GLU A 70 15.23 -2.39 3.87
CA GLU A 70 15.07 -0.94 4.04
C GLU A 70 15.66 -0.43 5.38
N MET A 71 15.78 -1.29 6.39
CA MET A 71 16.28 -0.93 7.72
C MET A 71 17.62 -0.22 7.63
N GLN A 72 17.65 1.04 8.06
CA GLN A 72 18.81 1.92 7.98
C GLN A 72 19.84 1.62 9.08
N VAL A 73 21.09 2.05 8.86
CA VAL A 73 22.15 1.97 9.91
C VAL A 73 21.74 2.82 11.12
N GLU A 74 21.22 4.03 10.89
CA GLU A 74 20.67 4.92 11.94
C GLU A 74 19.27 5.40 11.55
N GLY A 75 18.27 4.59 11.70
CA GLY A 75 16.89 4.94 11.38
C GLY A 75 15.91 4.36 12.39
N TRP A 76 14.72 4.04 11.92
CA TRP A 76 13.65 3.47 12.76
C TRP A 76 14.04 2.12 13.40
N GLY A 77 14.90 1.33 12.78
CA GLY A 77 15.39 0.03 13.25
C GLY A 77 16.92 -0.02 13.36
N LYS A 78 17.53 1.03 13.88
CA LYS A 78 18.97 1.21 13.89
C LYS A 78 19.79 0.06 14.43
N VAL A 79 21.00 -0.09 13.88
CA VAL A 79 21.98 -1.09 14.27
C VAL A 79 22.43 -0.86 15.73
N LYS A 80 22.67 -1.93 16.48
CA LYS A 80 23.02 -1.86 17.91
C LYS A 80 24.19 -0.93 18.22
N ASN A 81 25.23 -0.93 17.37
CA ASN A 81 26.45 -0.12 17.48
C ASN A 81 26.56 0.93 16.38
N TYR A 82 25.44 1.51 15.97
CA TYR A 82 25.36 2.39 14.79
C TYR A 82 26.33 3.59 14.83
N GLU A 83 26.62 4.15 16.00
CA GLU A 83 27.58 5.25 16.14
C GLU A 83 28.98 4.83 15.68
N GLN A 84 29.44 3.66 16.15
CA GLN A 84 30.72 3.11 15.75
C GLN A 84 30.76 2.75 14.25
N GLU A 85 29.67 2.16 13.72
CA GLU A 85 29.58 1.81 12.30
C GLU A 85 29.59 3.04 11.39
N LYS A 86 28.97 4.14 11.81
CA LYS A 86 29.03 5.43 11.12
C LYS A 86 30.47 5.98 11.07
N GLU A 87 31.16 5.98 12.19
CA GLU A 87 32.57 6.41 12.22
C GLU A 87 33.43 5.53 11.31
N GLU A 88 33.26 4.21 11.35
CA GLU A 88 33.99 3.26 10.51
C GLU A 88 33.71 3.46 9.01
N ALA A 89 32.51 3.92 8.62
CA ALA A 89 32.12 4.14 7.25
C ALA A 89 33.06 5.13 6.51
N ASN A 90 33.65 6.07 7.21
CA ASN A 90 34.62 7.02 6.66
C ASN A 90 35.89 6.33 6.10
N ASN A 91 36.17 5.08 6.51
CA ASN A 91 37.32 4.31 6.03
C ASN A 91 37.08 3.63 4.67
N TYR A 92 35.85 3.71 4.12
CA TYR A 92 35.45 3.06 2.85
C TYR A 92 35.08 4.05 1.76
N PRO A 93 35.96 5.02 1.39
CA PRO A 93 35.65 6.05 0.41
C PRO A 93 35.43 5.50 -1.02
N ASN A 94 35.70 4.23 -1.25
CA ASN A 94 35.45 3.53 -2.52
C ASN A 94 34.06 2.88 -2.61
N ILE A 95 33.26 2.94 -1.53
CA ILE A 95 31.86 2.54 -1.58
C ILE A 95 31.01 3.77 -1.97
N ARG A 96 30.00 3.54 -2.78
CA ARG A 96 29.02 4.53 -3.22
C ARG A 96 27.61 4.05 -2.96
N PHE A 97 26.77 4.96 -2.51
CA PHE A 97 25.35 4.74 -2.23
C PHE A 97 24.47 5.50 -3.20
N LEU A 98 23.45 4.86 -3.70
CA LEU A 98 22.35 5.48 -4.44
C LEU A 98 21.05 5.04 -3.80
N LEU A 99 20.30 5.99 -3.21
CA LEU A 99 18.98 5.72 -2.64
C LEU A 99 17.91 6.11 -3.65
N VAL A 100 17.10 5.14 -4.02
CA VAL A 100 15.93 5.35 -4.86
C VAL A 100 14.79 5.87 -4.00
N GLU A 101 14.10 6.90 -4.46
CA GLU A 101 12.87 7.35 -3.80
C GLU A 101 11.75 6.34 -4.03
N ASN A 102 10.93 6.14 -3.00
CA ASN A 102 9.76 5.28 -3.08
C ASN A 102 8.76 5.86 -4.09
N ALA A 103 8.52 5.12 -5.15
CA ALA A 103 7.64 5.52 -6.24
C ALA A 103 6.84 4.34 -6.78
N MET A 104 5.65 4.64 -7.30
CA MET A 104 4.71 3.66 -7.85
C MET A 104 4.24 4.09 -9.24
N SER A 105 4.23 3.16 -10.19
CA SER A 105 3.69 3.43 -11.53
C SER A 105 2.95 2.22 -12.10
N PRO A 106 1.77 2.42 -12.72
CA PRO A 106 1.06 1.35 -13.42
C PRO A 106 1.79 0.90 -14.70
N THR A 107 2.68 1.73 -15.23
CA THR A 107 3.47 1.46 -16.44
C THR A 107 4.95 1.72 -16.19
N PRO A 108 5.86 1.04 -16.92
CA PRO A 108 7.29 1.30 -16.84
C PRO A 108 7.62 2.77 -17.07
N VAL A 109 8.48 3.35 -16.21
CA VAL A 109 9.00 4.70 -16.38
C VAL A 109 10.45 4.65 -16.88
N GLU A 110 10.88 5.71 -17.59
CA GLU A 110 12.23 5.77 -18.13
C GLU A 110 13.28 6.30 -17.13
N ASN A 111 12.85 7.15 -16.19
CA ASN A 111 13.77 7.83 -15.26
C ASN A 111 13.44 7.46 -13.83
N ILE A 112 14.50 7.29 -13.04
CA ILE A 112 14.41 7.03 -11.61
C ILE A 112 14.49 8.34 -10.83
N THR A 113 13.74 8.42 -9.73
CA THR A 113 13.90 9.49 -8.75
C THR A 113 14.81 9.00 -7.63
N VAL A 114 15.79 9.81 -7.25
CA VAL A 114 16.79 9.44 -6.24
C VAL A 114 16.92 10.52 -5.17
N LYS A 115 17.20 10.10 -3.95
CA LYS A 115 17.48 11.01 -2.85
C LYS A 115 18.87 11.65 -2.99
N GLU A 116 19.11 12.76 -2.28
CA GLU A 116 20.41 13.41 -2.12
C GLU A 116 21.12 13.78 -3.45
N ASN A 117 20.33 14.01 -4.53
CA ASN A 117 20.85 14.34 -5.86
C ASN A 117 21.78 13.26 -6.50
N GLY A 118 21.64 12.00 -6.12
CA GLY A 118 22.32 10.89 -6.76
C GLY A 118 23.34 10.14 -5.90
N TRP A 119 24.40 9.68 -6.54
CA TRP A 119 25.43 8.87 -5.90
C TRP A 119 26.17 9.60 -4.78
N GLN A 120 26.19 9.01 -3.57
CA GLN A 120 26.88 9.51 -2.40
C GLN A 120 28.15 8.69 -2.11
N VAL A 121 29.21 9.36 -1.69
CA VAL A 121 30.41 8.70 -1.13
C VAL A 121 30.03 8.12 0.24
N CYS A 122 30.50 6.91 0.55
CA CYS A 122 30.35 6.34 1.89
C CYS A 122 31.05 7.19 2.94
N THR A 123 30.30 7.75 3.85
CA THR A 123 30.74 8.59 4.98
C THR A 123 29.85 8.31 6.18
N SER A 124 30.23 8.79 7.34
CA SER A 124 29.41 8.74 8.55
C SER A 124 28.02 9.36 8.35
N LYS A 125 27.90 10.37 7.49
CA LYS A 125 26.62 11.01 7.15
C LYS A 125 25.77 10.14 6.22
N SER A 126 26.35 9.73 5.09
CA SER A 126 25.59 9.06 4.04
C SER A 126 25.21 7.62 4.39
N VAL A 127 25.97 6.94 5.24
CA VAL A 127 25.65 5.57 5.70
C VAL A 127 24.49 5.56 6.68
N ALA A 128 24.24 6.65 7.39
CA ALA A 128 23.20 6.74 8.43
C ALA A 128 21.81 6.33 7.88
N ASP A 129 21.45 6.87 6.72
CA ASP A 129 20.15 6.67 6.08
C ASP A 129 20.16 5.51 5.07
N PHE A 130 21.28 4.81 4.90
CA PHE A 130 21.39 3.71 3.96
C PHE A 130 21.02 2.36 4.60
N SER A 131 20.55 1.40 3.76
CA SER A 131 20.29 0.02 4.15
C SER A 131 21.44 -0.57 4.95
N ALA A 132 21.20 -1.02 6.18
CA ALA A 132 22.18 -1.68 7.00
C ALA A 132 22.64 -3.01 6.36
N ALA A 133 21.71 -3.81 5.85
CA ALA A 133 22.01 -5.04 5.14
C ALA A 133 22.88 -4.79 3.90
N GLY A 134 22.51 -3.77 3.10
CA GLY A 134 23.27 -3.32 1.93
C GLY A 134 24.67 -2.84 2.30
N TYR A 135 24.80 -1.99 3.31
CA TYR A 135 26.08 -1.46 3.75
C TYR A 135 27.03 -2.56 4.23
N PHE A 136 26.60 -3.44 5.11
CA PHE A 136 27.47 -4.53 5.61
C PHE A 136 27.90 -5.47 4.49
N PHE A 137 26.98 -5.85 3.59
CA PHE A 137 27.32 -6.62 2.42
C PHE A 137 28.39 -5.91 1.55
N GLY A 138 28.15 -4.64 1.21
CA GLY A 138 29.06 -3.88 0.37
C GLY A 138 30.43 -3.63 1.01
N ARG A 139 30.46 -3.38 2.33
CA ARG A 139 31.69 -3.21 3.10
C ARG A 139 32.54 -4.48 3.07
N ASP A 140 31.94 -5.63 3.38
CA ASP A 140 32.67 -6.89 3.42
C ASP A 140 33.11 -7.30 2.02
N LEU A 141 32.31 -7.05 0.99
CA LEU A 141 32.66 -7.27 -0.40
C LEU A 141 33.84 -6.37 -0.83
N ASN A 142 33.82 -5.07 -0.46
CA ASN A 142 34.93 -4.13 -0.73
C ASN A 142 36.23 -4.59 -0.08
N LYS A 143 36.20 -5.03 1.19
CA LYS A 143 37.35 -5.62 1.89
C LYS A 143 37.90 -6.86 1.15
N TYR A 144 37.01 -7.76 0.74
CA TYR A 144 37.40 -9.02 0.11
C TYR A 144 37.90 -8.86 -1.32
N ARG A 145 37.20 -8.04 -2.13
CA ARG A 145 37.50 -7.88 -3.57
C ARG A 145 38.51 -6.79 -3.85
N ASN A 146 38.71 -5.84 -2.96
CA ASN A 146 39.54 -4.66 -3.10
C ASN A 146 39.21 -3.86 -4.38
N VAL A 147 37.94 -3.73 -4.72
CA VAL A 147 37.43 -2.95 -5.84
C VAL A 147 36.36 -1.96 -5.36
N PRO A 148 36.12 -0.85 -6.08
CA PRO A 148 34.99 0.02 -5.75
C PRO A 148 33.65 -0.73 -5.80
N ILE A 149 32.75 -0.40 -4.87
CA ILE A 149 31.41 -1.00 -4.75
C ILE A 149 30.36 0.09 -4.82
N GLY A 150 29.44 -0.04 -5.78
CA GLY A 150 28.23 0.76 -5.85
C GLY A 150 27.04 -0.04 -5.30
N LEU A 151 26.26 0.56 -4.41
CA LEU A 151 25.08 -0.04 -3.83
C LEU A 151 23.88 0.83 -4.18
N ILE A 152 22.88 0.24 -4.83
CA ILE A 152 21.62 0.89 -5.19
C ILE A 152 20.55 0.32 -4.28
N ASP A 153 20.00 1.13 -3.38
CA ASP A 153 18.89 0.72 -2.53
C ASP A 153 17.55 1.05 -3.19
N THR A 154 16.78 0.01 -3.48
CA THR A 154 15.42 0.07 -4.03
C THR A 154 14.50 -0.79 -3.16
N SER A 155 14.46 -0.54 -1.86
CA SER A 155 13.65 -1.30 -0.91
C SER A 155 12.44 -0.49 -0.43
N TRP A 156 11.39 -1.21 0.03
CA TRP A 156 10.20 -0.59 0.61
C TRP A 156 9.52 -1.55 1.60
N GLY A 157 9.39 -1.13 2.86
CA GLY A 157 8.82 -1.94 3.94
C GLY A 157 7.37 -2.36 3.70
N GLY A 158 7.03 -3.58 4.14
CA GLY A 158 5.67 -4.12 4.02
C GLY A 158 5.25 -4.58 2.62
N THR A 159 6.17 -4.61 1.65
CA THR A 159 5.83 -4.92 0.25
C THR A 159 5.91 -6.41 -0.08
N ILE A 160 4.97 -6.86 -0.94
CA ILE A 160 4.89 -8.22 -1.47
C ILE A 160 5.76 -8.38 -2.72
N ILE A 161 6.16 -9.62 -3.05
CA ILE A 161 7.03 -9.91 -4.20
C ILE A 161 6.41 -9.54 -5.54
N GLU A 162 5.07 -9.60 -5.66
CA GLU A 162 4.35 -9.29 -6.89
C GLU A 162 4.56 -7.86 -7.37
N THR A 163 4.72 -6.91 -6.47
CA THR A 163 4.94 -5.50 -6.86
C THR A 163 6.33 -5.26 -7.44
N TRP A 164 7.29 -6.14 -7.13
CA TRP A 164 8.68 -6.11 -7.62
C TRP A 164 8.92 -6.97 -8.87
N THR A 165 7.89 -7.62 -9.38
CA THR A 165 7.93 -8.46 -10.58
C THR A 165 7.19 -7.76 -11.71
N SER A 166 7.71 -7.82 -12.95
CA SER A 166 7.03 -7.18 -14.09
C SER A 166 5.65 -7.77 -14.36
N ASN A 167 4.73 -6.95 -14.86
CA ASN A 167 3.40 -7.42 -15.25
C ASN A 167 3.47 -8.46 -16.38
N GLU A 168 4.46 -8.36 -17.24
CA GLU A 168 4.74 -9.33 -18.30
C GLU A 168 5.04 -10.72 -17.73
N ALA A 169 5.98 -10.80 -16.77
CA ALA A 169 6.30 -12.04 -16.09
C ALA A 169 5.10 -12.58 -15.29
N LEU A 170 4.45 -11.72 -14.49
CA LEU A 170 3.28 -12.09 -13.69
C LEU A 170 2.12 -12.64 -14.54
N SER A 171 1.95 -12.17 -15.78
CA SER A 171 0.89 -12.65 -16.70
C SER A 171 1.02 -14.12 -17.05
N THR A 172 2.19 -14.73 -16.87
CA THR A 172 2.43 -16.16 -17.08
C THR A 172 1.79 -17.03 -15.98
N ILE A 173 1.42 -16.45 -14.85
CA ILE A 173 0.74 -17.14 -13.75
C ILE A 173 -0.78 -16.97 -13.88
N PRO A 174 -1.56 -18.05 -14.08
CA PRO A 174 -3.00 -17.95 -14.31
C PRO A 174 -3.77 -17.20 -13.21
N SER A 175 -3.40 -17.38 -11.95
CA SER A 175 -4.04 -16.71 -10.80
C SER A 175 -3.81 -15.21 -10.78
N MET A 176 -2.77 -14.70 -11.45
CA MET A 176 -2.46 -13.26 -11.52
C MET A 176 -3.23 -12.54 -12.63
N LYS A 177 -3.69 -13.27 -13.64
CA LYS A 177 -4.29 -12.69 -14.85
C LYS A 177 -5.43 -11.72 -14.54
N LYS A 178 -6.39 -12.14 -13.71
CA LYS A 178 -7.53 -11.29 -13.33
C LYS A 178 -7.08 -10.01 -12.58
N ARG A 179 -6.07 -10.13 -11.71
CA ARG A 179 -5.53 -8.97 -10.97
C ARG A 179 -4.86 -7.97 -11.92
N LEU A 180 -4.13 -8.47 -12.93
CA LEU A 180 -3.47 -7.62 -13.92
C LEU A 180 -4.47 -6.96 -14.88
N GLU A 181 -5.53 -7.67 -15.29
CA GLU A 181 -6.61 -7.11 -16.10
C GLU A 181 -7.26 -5.88 -15.43
N ALA A 182 -7.42 -5.91 -14.11
CA ALA A 182 -7.96 -4.78 -13.35
C ALA A 182 -7.03 -3.54 -13.31
N LEU A 183 -5.76 -3.69 -13.68
CA LEU A 183 -4.78 -2.59 -13.71
C LEU A 183 -4.70 -1.91 -15.10
N VAL A 184 -5.34 -2.49 -16.10
CA VAL A 184 -5.30 -1.94 -17.47
C VAL A 184 -6.02 -0.60 -17.52
N GLY A 185 -5.36 0.41 -18.10
CA GLY A 185 -5.94 1.75 -18.29
C GLY A 185 -5.94 2.63 -17.03
N LEU A 186 -5.24 2.24 -15.96
CA LEU A 186 -5.08 3.11 -14.80
C LEU A 186 -4.33 4.40 -15.15
N PRO A 187 -4.75 5.56 -14.60
CA PRO A 187 -4.02 6.81 -14.77
C PRO A 187 -2.57 6.71 -14.29
N ALA A 188 -1.64 7.28 -15.06
CA ALA A 188 -0.21 7.29 -14.69
C ALA A 188 0.05 8.08 -13.40
N SER A 189 -0.62 9.23 -13.24
CA SER A 189 -0.45 10.09 -12.06
C SER A 189 -1.15 9.52 -10.82
N GLN A 190 -0.55 9.74 -9.66
CA GLN A 190 -1.14 9.37 -8.37
C GLN A 190 -2.49 10.06 -8.14
N GLU A 191 -2.57 11.35 -8.46
CA GLU A 191 -3.81 12.12 -8.33
C GLU A 191 -4.93 11.56 -9.24
N GLY A 192 -4.58 11.19 -10.48
CA GLY A 192 -5.53 10.54 -11.39
C GLY A 192 -6.04 9.21 -10.85
N ARG A 193 -5.18 8.38 -10.25
CA ARG A 193 -5.58 7.12 -9.63
C ARG A 193 -6.45 7.33 -8.39
N LYS A 194 -6.15 8.37 -7.59
CA LYS A 194 -6.98 8.75 -6.44
C LYS A 194 -8.38 9.13 -6.87
N LYS A 195 -8.49 10.02 -7.86
CA LYS A 195 -9.78 10.44 -8.41
C LYS A 195 -10.58 9.25 -8.97
N LYS A 196 -9.91 8.39 -9.76
CA LYS A 196 -10.55 7.17 -10.27
C LYS A 196 -11.05 6.27 -9.15
N PHE A 197 -10.27 6.07 -8.10
CA PHE A 197 -10.69 5.26 -6.94
C PHE A 197 -11.94 5.87 -6.28
N GLU A 198 -11.99 7.17 -6.07
CA GLU A 198 -13.15 7.86 -5.51
C GLU A 198 -14.40 7.67 -6.39
N GLU A 199 -14.27 7.82 -7.71
CA GLU A 199 -15.36 7.59 -8.68
C GLU A 199 -15.82 6.11 -8.69
N ASP A 200 -14.88 5.18 -8.65
CA ASP A 200 -15.16 3.74 -8.63
C ASP A 200 -15.86 3.32 -7.33
N VAL A 201 -15.48 3.90 -6.17
CA VAL A 201 -16.13 3.67 -4.87
C VAL A 201 -17.56 4.17 -4.88
N GLU A 202 -17.83 5.37 -5.40
CA GLU A 202 -19.19 5.89 -5.50
C GLU A 202 -20.06 5.02 -6.43
N THR A 203 -19.51 4.56 -7.54
CA THR A 203 -20.18 3.62 -8.44
C THR A 203 -20.48 2.29 -7.74
N TRP A 204 -19.52 1.78 -6.99
CA TRP A 204 -19.67 0.54 -6.21
C TRP A 204 -20.74 0.69 -5.11
N LYS A 205 -20.76 1.81 -4.37
CA LYS A 205 -21.79 2.12 -3.36
C LYS A 205 -23.18 2.14 -3.99
N ALA A 206 -23.34 2.83 -5.10
CA ALA A 206 -24.62 2.91 -5.82
C ALA A 206 -25.09 1.52 -6.29
N GLU A 207 -24.17 0.66 -6.76
CA GLU A 207 -24.52 -0.69 -7.18
C GLU A 207 -24.90 -1.59 -5.99
N VAL A 208 -24.17 -1.49 -4.87
CA VAL A 208 -24.53 -2.21 -3.63
C VAL A 208 -25.91 -1.79 -3.12
N GLU A 209 -26.22 -0.49 -3.18
CA GLU A 209 -27.54 0.02 -2.81
C GLU A 209 -28.63 -0.48 -3.77
N ARG A 210 -28.38 -0.51 -5.06
CA ARG A 210 -29.31 -0.98 -6.08
C ARG A 210 -29.70 -2.45 -5.91
N ILE A 211 -28.74 -3.32 -5.50
CA ILE A 211 -28.99 -4.76 -5.30
C ILE A 211 -29.44 -5.09 -3.87
N ASP A 212 -29.37 -4.14 -2.93
CA ASP A 212 -29.83 -4.30 -1.55
C ASP A 212 -31.35 -4.48 -1.50
N LYS A 213 -31.82 -5.63 -1.00
CA LYS A 213 -33.26 -5.93 -0.88
C LYS A 213 -33.99 -5.00 0.08
N GLY A 214 -33.25 -4.33 0.98
CA GLY A 214 -33.78 -3.34 1.93
C GLY A 214 -33.95 -1.95 1.32
N CYS A 215 -33.45 -1.73 0.10
CA CYS A 215 -33.52 -0.47 -0.64
C CYS A 215 -34.27 -0.64 -1.97
N VAL A 216 -35.12 0.28 -2.30
CA VAL A 216 -35.80 0.33 -3.62
C VAL A 216 -35.78 1.77 -4.11
N ASN A 217 -35.21 2.00 -5.29
CA ASN A 217 -35.08 3.34 -5.91
C ASN A 217 -34.43 4.38 -4.97
N GLY A 218 -33.42 3.99 -4.19
CA GLY A 218 -32.74 4.85 -3.23
C GLY A 218 -33.48 5.05 -1.91
N GLU A 219 -34.65 4.43 -1.73
CA GLU A 219 -35.40 4.49 -0.46
C GLU A 219 -35.15 3.24 0.37
N ALA A 220 -34.79 3.42 1.65
CA ALA A 220 -34.55 2.36 2.63
C ALA A 220 -35.87 1.77 3.11
N ILE A 221 -36.54 0.97 2.29
CA ILE A 221 -37.90 0.43 2.57
C ILE A 221 -37.94 -0.44 3.83
N TRP A 222 -36.83 -1.12 4.15
CA TRP A 222 -36.76 -1.89 5.40
C TRP A 222 -36.55 -1.04 6.65
N ALA A 223 -36.27 0.24 6.50
CA ALA A 223 -36.26 1.19 7.63
C ALA A 223 -37.62 1.85 7.89
N ALA A 224 -38.59 1.71 6.99
CA ALA A 224 -39.88 2.35 7.09
C ALA A 224 -40.63 1.86 8.34
N PRO A 225 -41.32 2.76 9.09
CA PRO A 225 -42.00 2.39 10.34
C PRO A 225 -43.19 1.42 10.15
N ASP A 226 -43.81 1.42 8.98
CA ASP A 226 -44.95 0.58 8.59
C ASP A 226 -44.52 -0.72 7.86
N PHE A 227 -43.21 -0.92 7.65
CA PHE A 227 -42.71 -2.16 7.06
C PHE A 227 -43.02 -3.37 7.94
N ASN A 228 -43.58 -4.42 7.33
CA ASN A 228 -43.95 -5.64 8.05
C ASN A 228 -42.73 -6.58 8.20
N ASP A 229 -42.14 -6.59 9.38
CA ASP A 229 -41.00 -7.45 9.73
C ASP A 229 -41.41 -8.74 10.51
N ALA A 230 -42.70 -9.13 10.50
CA ALA A 230 -43.18 -10.28 11.23
C ALA A 230 -42.46 -11.62 10.85
N ALA A 231 -42.06 -11.75 9.60
CA ALA A 231 -41.33 -12.91 9.10
C ALA A 231 -39.84 -12.90 9.41
N TRP A 232 -39.29 -11.78 9.91
CA TRP A 232 -37.87 -11.70 10.22
C TRP A 232 -37.51 -12.53 11.45
N LYS A 233 -36.30 -13.09 11.45
CA LYS A 233 -35.75 -13.76 12.61
C LYS A 233 -35.34 -12.76 13.69
N SER A 234 -34.98 -13.27 14.87
CA SER A 234 -34.50 -12.44 15.98
C SER A 234 -33.11 -12.87 16.40
N MET A 235 -32.28 -11.91 16.79
CA MET A 235 -30.91 -12.08 17.25
C MET A 235 -30.67 -11.18 18.45
N LYS A 236 -29.77 -11.57 19.37
CA LYS A 236 -29.37 -10.74 20.51
C LYS A 236 -28.42 -9.63 20.06
N VAL A 237 -28.71 -8.41 20.51
CA VAL A 237 -27.87 -7.23 20.38
C VAL A 237 -27.62 -6.68 21.80
N PRO A 238 -26.37 -6.39 22.21
CA PRO A 238 -25.13 -6.60 21.44
C PRO A 238 -24.78 -8.08 21.26
N GLY A 239 -24.07 -8.38 20.17
CA GLY A 239 -23.57 -9.73 19.91
C GLY A 239 -23.05 -9.92 18.48
N LEU A 240 -22.16 -10.88 18.33
CA LEU A 240 -21.61 -11.29 17.04
C LEU A 240 -22.62 -12.13 16.27
N MET A 241 -22.83 -11.83 15.00
CA MET A 241 -23.76 -12.57 14.12
C MET A 241 -23.34 -14.02 13.94
N GLN A 242 -22.02 -14.25 13.81
CA GLN A 242 -21.44 -15.57 13.55
C GLN A 242 -21.52 -16.52 14.76
N GLU A 243 -21.59 -15.99 15.97
CA GLU A 243 -21.77 -16.77 17.21
C GLU A 243 -23.24 -17.13 17.49
N GLN A 244 -24.15 -16.60 16.70
CA GLN A 244 -25.59 -16.83 16.81
C GLN A 244 -26.10 -17.60 15.59
N ASP A 245 -26.92 -16.97 14.75
CA ASP A 245 -27.63 -17.65 13.66
C ASP A 245 -26.87 -17.64 12.31
N LEU A 246 -25.74 -16.96 12.21
CA LEU A 246 -25.03 -16.70 10.93
C LEU A 246 -23.56 -17.16 10.95
N PRO A 247 -23.26 -18.43 11.29
CA PRO A 247 -21.87 -18.91 11.32
C PRO A 247 -21.19 -18.79 9.95
N GLY A 248 -20.02 -18.16 9.91
CA GLY A 248 -19.22 -17.97 8.68
C GLY A 248 -19.87 -17.05 7.64
N PHE A 249 -20.88 -16.29 8.01
CA PHE A 249 -21.51 -15.31 7.14
C PHE A 249 -20.72 -14.00 7.13
N SER A 250 -20.61 -13.41 5.95
CA SER A 250 -20.27 -11.99 5.75
C SER A 250 -21.18 -11.44 4.66
N GLY A 251 -21.50 -10.15 4.74
CA GLY A 251 -22.42 -9.49 3.82
C GLY A 251 -23.25 -8.40 4.47
N LEU A 252 -24.40 -8.13 3.92
CA LEU A 252 -25.27 -7.05 4.32
C LEU A 252 -26.50 -7.56 5.09
N VAL A 253 -26.63 -7.13 6.35
CA VAL A 253 -27.72 -7.52 7.25
C VAL A 253 -28.42 -6.28 7.77
N TRP A 254 -29.74 -6.31 7.76
CA TRP A 254 -30.58 -5.30 8.38
C TRP A 254 -31.06 -5.76 9.74
N PHE A 255 -30.93 -4.89 10.73
CA PHE A 255 -31.50 -5.06 12.06
C PHE A 255 -32.64 -4.07 12.29
N ARG A 256 -33.70 -4.49 13.01
CA ARG A 256 -34.80 -3.61 13.34
C ARG A 256 -35.23 -3.81 14.80
N LYS A 257 -35.59 -2.70 15.46
CA LYS A 257 -36.18 -2.70 16.78
C LYS A 257 -37.31 -1.68 16.88
N THR A 258 -38.49 -2.16 17.25
CA THR A 258 -39.59 -1.28 17.59
C THR A 258 -39.51 -0.92 19.09
N ILE A 259 -39.67 0.35 19.41
CA ILE A 259 -39.60 0.91 20.75
C ILE A 259 -40.82 1.79 21.00
N ASP A 260 -41.14 2.05 22.29
CA ASP A 260 -42.17 3.01 22.67
C ASP A 260 -41.51 4.29 23.20
N ILE A 261 -41.77 5.42 22.56
CA ILE A 261 -41.29 6.73 22.97
C ILE A 261 -42.26 7.32 24.02
N PRO A 262 -41.79 7.60 25.25
CA PRO A 262 -42.60 8.21 26.29
C PRO A 262 -43.13 9.59 25.86
N ALA A 263 -44.31 9.94 26.35
CA ALA A 263 -44.92 11.23 26.01
C ALA A 263 -44.03 12.43 26.37
N GLY A 264 -43.26 12.35 27.47
CA GLY A 264 -42.35 13.41 27.91
C GLY A 264 -41.08 13.55 27.05
N TRP A 265 -40.85 12.63 26.09
CA TRP A 265 -39.71 12.68 25.16
C TRP A 265 -40.08 13.27 23.81
N ALA A 266 -41.39 13.32 23.48
CA ALA A 266 -41.86 13.89 22.22
C ALA A 266 -41.36 15.33 22.01
N GLY A 267 -40.87 15.63 20.84
CA GLY A 267 -40.31 16.95 20.49
C GLY A 267 -39.02 17.32 21.21
N LYS A 268 -38.27 16.32 21.72
CA LYS A 268 -36.92 16.51 22.30
C LYS A 268 -35.87 15.80 21.45
N ASP A 269 -34.68 16.39 21.34
CA ASP A 269 -33.54 15.72 20.76
C ASP A 269 -33.15 14.49 21.57
N LEU A 270 -32.83 13.38 20.91
CA LEU A 270 -32.37 12.16 21.56
C LEU A 270 -30.97 11.78 21.00
N ILE A 271 -30.27 10.94 21.77
CA ILE A 271 -28.99 10.33 21.34
C ILE A 271 -29.19 8.81 21.32
N LEU A 272 -28.94 8.20 20.18
CA LEU A 272 -28.93 6.75 20.02
C LEU A 272 -27.48 6.26 20.07
N ASN A 273 -27.20 5.39 21.05
CA ASN A 273 -25.91 4.70 21.15
C ASN A 273 -26.09 3.23 20.74
N LEU A 274 -25.19 2.73 19.90
CA LEU A 274 -25.21 1.36 19.35
C LEU A 274 -23.87 0.61 19.57
N GLY A 275 -23.04 1.07 20.52
CA GLY A 275 -21.74 0.47 20.78
C GLY A 275 -20.78 0.62 19.59
N VAL A 276 -20.17 -0.47 19.18
CA VAL A 276 -19.36 -0.55 17.94
C VAL A 276 -20.06 -1.49 16.96
N ILE A 277 -19.95 -1.19 15.67
CA ILE A 277 -20.54 -2.02 14.62
C ILE A 277 -19.42 -2.43 13.65
N ASP A 278 -19.33 -3.71 13.37
CA ASP A 278 -18.32 -4.29 12.52
C ASP A 278 -18.94 -4.69 11.16
N ASP A 279 -18.57 -4.06 9.99
CA ASP A 279 -17.56 -2.97 9.78
C ASP A 279 -18.23 -1.59 9.70
N ASN A 280 -19.30 -1.44 8.91
CA ASN A 280 -19.92 -0.17 8.54
C ASN A 280 -21.42 -0.23 8.78
N ASP A 281 -22.02 0.91 9.08
CA ASP A 281 -23.48 0.98 9.22
C ASP A 281 -24.12 2.20 8.57
N PHE A 282 -25.40 2.05 8.23
CA PHE A 282 -26.36 3.13 8.06
C PHE A 282 -27.48 2.92 9.07
N THR A 283 -27.72 3.93 9.88
CA THR A 283 -28.72 3.88 10.96
C THR A 283 -29.87 4.83 10.68
N TYR A 284 -31.08 4.33 10.87
CA TYR A 284 -32.33 5.01 10.56
C TYR A 284 -33.23 5.10 11.79
N PHE A 285 -33.97 6.17 11.87
CA PHE A 285 -35.08 6.34 12.84
C PHE A 285 -36.35 6.70 12.07
N ASN A 286 -37.37 5.83 12.20
CA ASN A 286 -38.66 5.94 11.49
C ASN A 286 -38.49 6.19 9.97
N GLY A 287 -37.55 5.45 9.32
CA GLY A 287 -37.27 5.55 7.88
C GLY A 287 -36.32 6.66 7.49
N ILE A 288 -36.00 7.58 8.39
CA ILE A 288 -35.06 8.69 8.12
C ILE A 288 -33.66 8.31 8.59
N GLN A 289 -32.67 8.43 7.72
CA GLN A 289 -31.27 8.20 8.08
C GLN A 289 -30.80 9.26 9.08
N ILE A 290 -30.25 8.80 10.20
CA ILE A 290 -29.73 9.65 11.28
C ILE A 290 -28.21 9.52 11.47
N GLY A 291 -27.60 8.50 10.87
CA GLY A 291 -26.16 8.28 10.99
C GLY A 291 -25.60 7.28 10.00
N HIS A 292 -24.29 7.38 9.81
CA HIS A 292 -23.45 6.45 9.06
C HIS A 292 -22.05 6.51 9.65
N THR A 293 -21.42 5.37 9.83
CA THR A 293 -20.03 5.29 10.32
C THR A 293 -19.33 4.12 9.66
N GLU A 294 -18.10 4.36 9.21
CA GLU A 294 -17.21 3.35 8.67
C GLU A 294 -16.17 2.91 9.71
N GLY A 295 -15.80 1.63 9.68
CA GLY A 295 -14.78 1.04 10.53
C GLY A 295 -15.30 0.38 11.81
N TRP A 296 -14.73 -0.78 12.10
CA TRP A 296 -15.18 -1.75 13.09
C TRP A 296 -14.97 -1.35 14.55
N MET A 297 -14.07 -0.40 14.84
CA MET A 297 -13.78 0.06 16.22
C MET A 297 -14.44 1.39 16.58
N ALA A 298 -15.02 2.09 15.61
CA ALA A 298 -15.61 3.40 15.87
C ALA A 298 -16.91 3.27 16.67
N PRO A 299 -17.10 4.01 17.79
CA PRO A 299 -18.37 4.03 18.51
C PRO A 299 -19.48 4.68 17.69
N ARG A 300 -20.68 4.12 17.76
CA ARG A 300 -21.89 4.65 17.11
C ARG A 300 -22.70 5.45 18.11
N SER A 301 -22.77 6.76 17.92
CA SER A 301 -23.58 7.66 18.73
C SER A 301 -24.23 8.68 17.82
N TYR A 302 -25.52 8.56 17.58
CA TYR A 302 -26.25 9.34 16.59
C TYR A 302 -27.30 10.23 17.23
N LYS A 303 -27.34 11.49 16.80
CA LYS A 303 -28.38 12.42 17.20
C LYS A 303 -29.65 12.15 16.42
N ILE A 304 -30.80 12.01 17.14
CA ILE A 304 -32.14 12.01 16.57
C ILE A 304 -32.72 13.40 16.76
N PRO A 305 -32.95 14.16 15.68
CA PRO A 305 -33.57 15.49 15.80
C PRO A 305 -34.98 15.42 16.37
N LYS A 306 -35.34 16.41 17.20
CA LYS A 306 -36.61 16.51 17.91
C LYS A 306 -37.84 16.41 16.99
N GLU A 307 -37.70 16.82 15.72
CA GLU A 307 -38.76 16.78 14.70
C GLU A 307 -39.18 15.34 14.36
N LEU A 308 -38.28 14.38 14.51
CA LEU A 308 -38.54 12.95 14.28
C LEU A 308 -39.14 12.24 15.51
N VAL A 309 -39.07 12.85 16.70
CA VAL A 309 -39.41 12.21 17.95
C VAL A 309 -40.89 12.48 18.28
N LYS A 310 -41.72 11.46 18.08
CA LYS A 310 -43.17 11.48 18.42
C LYS A 310 -43.47 10.47 19.53
N LYS A 311 -44.48 10.72 20.36
CA LYS A 311 -44.90 9.73 21.38
C LYS A 311 -45.42 8.46 20.71
N GLY A 312 -45.22 7.31 21.35
CA GLY A 312 -45.69 6.01 20.90
C GLY A 312 -44.63 5.25 20.10
N LYS A 313 -45.08 4.35 19.24
CA LYS A 313 -44.16 3.45 18.53
C LYS A 313 -43.23 4.18 17.60
N ALA A 314 -41.96 3.82 17.68
CA ALA A 314 -40.90 4.23 16.75
C ALA A 314 -40.04 3.03 16.36
N VAL A 315 -39.40 3.11 15.21
CA VAL A 315 -38.57 2.05 14.68
C VAL A 315 -37.13 2.55 14.52
N ILE A 316 -36.20 1.81 15.08
CA ILE A 316 -34.77 1.92 14.80
C ILE A 316 -34.41 0.82 13.80
N ALA A 317 -33.83 1.18 12.68
CA ALA A 317 -33.26 0.22 11.72
C ALA A 317 -31.78 0.49 11.52
N VAL A 318 -31.00 -0.58 11.46
CA VAL A 318 -29.54 -0.52 11.27
C VAL A 318 -29.17 -1.47 10.13
N ARG A 319 -28.61 -0.91 9.08
CA ARG A 319 -28.06 -1.64 7.93
C ARG A 319 -26.57 -1.84 8.18
N VAL A 320 -26.16 -3.08 8.43
CA VAL A 320 -24.77 -3.44 8.75
C VAL A 320 -24.13 -4.11 7.54
N MET A 321 -22.97 -3.62 7.13
CA MET A 321 -22.10 -4.27 6.15
C MET A 321 -20.95 -4.90 6.91
N ASP A 322 -20.83 -6.23 6.82
CA ASP A 322 -19.69 -7.04 7.28
C ASP A 322 -18.93 -7.52 6.06
N THR A 323 -17.66 -7.12 5.95
CA THR A 323 -16.79 -7.44 4.81
C THR A 323 -15.91 -8.68 5.03
N GLY A 324 -15.92 -9.22 6.25
CA GLY A 324 -15.20 -10.45 6.61
C GLY A 324 -14.83 -10.53 8.09
N GLY A 325 -14.54 -11.73 8.55
CA GLY A 325 -14.21 -11.98 9.94
C GLY A 325 -15.46 -12.16 10.83
N THR A 326 -15.58 -11.34 11.87
CA THR A 326 -16.74 -11.32 12.77
C THR A 326 -17.50 -10.01 12.61
N GLY A 327 -18.81 -10.06 12.46
CA GLY A 327 -19.66 -8.90 12.26
C GLY A 327 -20.79 -8.78 13.28
N GLY A 328 -21.43 -7.61 13.34
CA GLY A 328 -22.59 -7.37 14.18
C GLY A 328 -22.56 -6.05 14.94
N ILE A 329 -23.58 -5.87 15.80
CA ILE A 329 -23.68 -4.72 16.70
C ILE A 329 -23.14 -5.16 18.07
N ASN A 330 -21.96 -4.65 18.44
CA ASN A 330 -21.15 -5.13 19.56
C ASN A 330 -21.01 -4.10 20.69
N GLY A 331 -20.62 -4.59 21.86
CA GLY A 331 -20.41 -3.75 23.03
C GLY A 331 -21.01 -4.36 24.31
N SER A 332 -21.08 -3.57 25.36
CA SER A 332 -21.84 -3.97 26.56
C SER A 332 -23.34 -3.68 26.40
N PRO A 333 -24.21 -4.38 27.11
CA PRO A 333 -25.66 -4.07 27.09
C PRO A 333 -25.98 -2.60 27.37
N GLU A 334 -25.21 -1.93 28.22
CA GLU A 334 -25.38 -0.52 28.60
C GLU A 334 -25.02 0.44 27.47
N SER A 335 -24.15 0.00 26.55
CA SER A 335 -23.74 0.78 25.37
C SER A 335 -24.79 0.83 24.26
N ILE A 336 -25.85 0.02 24.38
CA ILE A 336 -26.96 -0.07 23.41
C ILE A 336 -28.19 0.57 24.03
N SER A 337 -28.39 1.86 23.75
CA SER A 337 -29.37 2.65 24.50
C SER A 337 -29.79 3.92 23.74
N LEU A 338 -31.04 4.37 24.05
CA LEU A 338 -31.56 5.65 23.56
C LEU A 338 -31.67 6.63 24.75
N HIS A 339 -31.05 7.80 24.61
CA HIS A 339 -30.94 8.79 25.68
C HIS A 339 -31.69 10.08 25.35
N ARG A 340 -32.43 10.61 26.34
CA ARG A 340 -32.83 12.01 26.36
C ARG A 340 -31.84 12.87 27.16
N SER A 341 -31.26 12.30 28.21
CA SER A 341 -30.17 12.88 29.02
C SER A 341 -29.32 11.75 29.61
N GLN A 342 -28.27 12.07 30.33
CA GLN A 342 -27.41 11.06 30.98
C GLN A 342 -28.14 10.19 32.00
N LEU A 343 -29.21 10.72 32.63
CA LEU A 343 -30.00 10.03 33.67
C LEU A 343 -31.31 9.45 33.13
N ASP A 344 -31.64 9.62 31.87
CA ASP A 344 -32.92 9.27 31.29
C ASP A 344 -32.69 8.53 29.97
N ALA A 345 -32.64 7.20 30.06
CA ALA A 345 -32.30 6.30 28.97
C ALA A 345 -33.31 5.14 28.85
N ILE A 346 -33.53 4.70 27.63
CA ILE A 346 -34.22 3.46 27.29
C ILE A 346 -33.15 2.45 26.88
N PRO A 347 -32.99 1.32 27.60
CA PRO A 347 -32.10 0.25 27.19
C PRO A 347 -32.65 -0.42 25.91
N LEU A 348 -31.77 -0.66 24.96
CA LEU A 348 -32.12 -1.26 23.66
C LEU A 348 -31.50 -2.65 23.47
N ALA A 349 -30.66 -3.10 24.40
CA ALA A 349 -30.12 -4.46 24.40
C ALA A 349 -31.23 -5.52 24.41
N GLY A 350 -30.92 -6.70 23.89
CA GLY A 350 -31.86 -7.84 23.83
C GLY A 350 -32.22 -8.22 22.40
N ASP A 351 -33.44 -8.71 22.17
CA ASP A 351 -33.85 -9.21 20.86
C ASP A 351 -34.10 -8.08 19.87
N TRP A 352 -33.42 -8.18 18.71
CA TRP A 352 -33.66 -7.37 17.53
C TRP A 352 -34.11 -8.28 16.38
N LYS A 353 -35.04 -7.83 15.58
CA LYS A 353 -35.34 -8.47 14.30
C LYS A 353 -34.18 -8.28 13.34
N TYR A 354 -33.84 -9.32 12.55
CA TYR A 354 -32.82 -9.21 11.48
C TYR A 354 -33.23 -9.92 10.21
N GLN A 355 -32.69 -9.46 9.11
CA GLN A 355 -32.85 -10.06 7.79
C GLN A 355 -31.57 -9.87 6.96
N ILE A 356 -31.10 -10.94 6.33
CA ILE A 356 -30.01 -10.89 5.34
C ILE A 356 -30.54 -10.23 4.07
N SER A 357 -29.87 -9.19 3.63
CA SER A 357 -30.10 -8.59 2.33
C SER A 357 -29.23 -9.21 1.26
N LEU A 358 -27.89 -9.21 1.45
CA LEU A 358 -26.91 -9.70 0.49
C LEU A 358 -25.86 -10.57 1.20
N ASN A 359 -25.42 -11.63 0.53
CA ASN A 359 -24.20 -12.34 0.92
C ASN A 359 -23.00 -11.62 0.30
N ILE A 360 -21.83 -11.66 0.94
CA ILE A 360 -20.60 -11.02 0.44
C ILE A 360 -20.22 -11.50 -0.98
N LYS A 361 -20.61 -12.74 -1.33
CA LYS A 361 -20.37 -13.33 -2.67
C LYS A 361 -21.18 -12.66 -3.78
N ASP A 362 -22.31 -12.06 -3.41
CA ASP A 362 -23.25 -11.41 -4.33
C ASP A 362 -22.94 -9.90 -4.48
N ILE A 363 -22.06 -9.38 -3.63
CA ILE A 363 -21.65 -7.98 -3.65
C ILE A 363 -20.48 -7.82 -4.63
N PRO A 364 -20.50 -6.84 -5.53
CA PRO A 364 -19.37 -6.52 -6.38
C PRO A 364 -18.10 -6.30 -5.55
N GLN A 365 -16.95 -6.73 -6.07
CA GLN A 365 -15.69 -6.53 -5.36
C GLN A 365 -15.43 -5.03 -5.17
N MET A 366 -15.11 -4.64 -3.93
CA MET A 366 -14.76 -3.26 -3.62
C MET A 366 -13.54 -2.81 -4.44
N PRO A 367 -13.56 -1.61 -5.02
CA PRO A 367 -12.41 -1.06 -5.73
C PRO A 367 -11.15 -1.02 -4.87
N VAL A 368 -10.00 -1.27 -5.49
CA VAL A 368 -8.70 -1.21 -4.82
C VAL A 368 -8.11 0.19 -4.94
N ASN A 369 -7.66 0.77 -3.83
CA ASN A 369 -6.97 2.07 -3.86
C ASN A 369 -5.55 1.91 -4.41
N THR A 370 -5.40 2.15 -5.72
CA THR A 370 -4.11 2.06 -6.41
C THR A 370 -3.26 3.33 -6.29
N ALA A 371 -3.74 4.36 -5.63
CA ALA A 371 -3.02 5.62 -5.48
C ALA A 371 -1.95 5.58 -4.38
N ASN A 372 -2.24 4.92 -3.26
CA ASN A 372 -1.40 4.93 -2.07
C ASN A 372 -0.96 3.52 -1.62
N GLU A 373 -1.40 2.46 -2.31
CA GLU A 373 -1.10 1.08 -1.96
C GLU A 373 0.11 0.58 -2.76
N PRO A 374 1.28 0.34 -2.13
CA PRO A 374 2.47 -0.13 -2.84
C PRO A 374 2.38 -1.60 -3.27
N ASN A 375 1.44 -2.36 -2.71
CA ASN A 375 1.27 -3.80 -2.96
C ASN A 375 0.43 -4.12 -4.21
N ILE A 376 0.54 -3.26 -5.22
CA ILE A 376 -0.08 -3.48 -6.53
C ILE A 376 0.93 -4.19 -7.46
N PRO A 377 0.53 -5.29 -8.13
CA PRO A 377 1.42 -6.03 -9.02
C PRO A 377 2.14 -5.14 -10.03
N GLY A 378 3.47 -5.26 -10.10
CA GLY A 378 4.33 -4.56 -11.05
C GLY A 378 4.62 -3.08 -10.73
N PHE A 379 3.96 -2.45 -9.77
CA PHE A 379 4.07 -0.99 -9.59
C PHE A 379 5.46 -0.53 -9.16
N LEU A 380 6.10 -1.23 -8.24
CA LEU A 380 7.45 -0.89 -7.80
C LEU A 380 8.49 -1.32 -8.83
N PHE A 381 8.27 -2.45 -9.50
CA PHE A 381 9.09 -2.83 -10.64
C PHE A 381 9.11 -1.71 -11.69
N ASN A 382 7.95 -1.22 -12.10
CA ASN A 382 7.82 -0.19 -13.13
C ASN A 382 8.50 1.14 -12.75
N ALA A 383 8.41 1.53 -11.48
CA ALA A 383 8.87 2.83 -11.02
C ALA A 383 10.31 2.82 -10.49
N MET A 384 10.74 1.74 -9.83
CA MET A 384 11.98 1.71 -9.05
C MET A 384 13.04 0.76 -9.64
N LEU A 385 12.65 -0.22 -10.44
CA LEU A 385 13.59 -1.19 -11.06
C LEU A 385 13.73 -1.00 -12.56
N ASN A 386 12.63 -0.82 -13.29
CA ASN A 386 12.67 -0.65 -14.75
C ASN A 386 13.63 0.45 -15.22
N PRO A 387 13.69 1.62 -14.57
CA PRO A 387 14.65 2.67 -14.95
C PRO A 387 16.13 2.29 -14.76
N LEU A 388 16.38 1.25 -13.93
CA LEU A 388 17.74 0.76 -13.67
C LEU A 388 18.20 -0.29 -14.68
N ILE A 389 17.31 -0.87 -15.48
CA ILE A 389 17.63 -1.94 -16.44
C ILE A 389 18.80 -1.58 -17.37
N PRO A 390 18.91 -0.34 -17.91
CA PRO A 390 20.06 0.02 -18.74
C PRO A 390 21.40 0.09 -17.99
N TYR A 391 21.38 0.05 -16.65
CA TYR A 391 22.59 0.14 -15.84
C TYR A 391 23.18 -1.26 -15.57
N SER A 392 24.45 -1.44 -15.94
CA SER A 392 25.12 -2.74 -15.73
C SER A 392 25.37 -3.00 -14.26
N ILE A 393 24.80 -4.08 -13.75
CA ILE A 393 24.95 -4.53 -12.36
C ILE A 393 25.69 -5.88 -12.29
N LYS A 394 26.34 -6.14 -11.16
CA LYS A 394 26.94 -7.44 -10.85
C LYS A 394 25.92 -8.43 -10.34
N GLY A 395 24.96 -7.96 -9.60
CA GLY A 395 23.87 -8.76 -9.05
C GLY A 395 22.96 -7.98 -8.13
N ALA A 396 22.06 -8.70 -7.49
CA ALA A 396 21.12 -8.16 -6.51
C ALA A 396 21.18 -8.97 -5.23
N ILE A 397 21.05 -8.31 -4.08
CA ILE A 397 20.70 -8.94 -2.81
C ILE A 397 19.24 -8.65 -2.52
N TRP A 398 18.51 -9.69 -2.11
CA TRP A 398 17.07 -9.65 -1.90
C TRP A 398 16.72 -10.07 -0.47
N TYR A 399 15.99 -9.21 0.25
CA TYR A 399 15.51 -9.53 1.60
C TYR A 399 14.02 -9.18 1.73
N GLN A 400 13.18 -10.20 1.51
CA GLN A 400 11.73 -10.07 1.49
C GLN A 400 11.09 -11.45 1.71
N GLY A 401 9.86 -11.51 2.16
CA GLY A 401 9.08 -12.74 2.32
C GLY A 401 8.00 -12.61 3.39
N GLU A 402 8.21 -11.78 4.39
CA GLU A 402 7.32 -11.62 5.53
C GLU A 402 5.92 -11.13 5.11
N ALA A 403 5.85 -10.21 4.14
CA ALA A 403 4.59 -9.71 3.62
C ALA A 403 3.79 -10.76 2.79
N ASN A 404 4.45 -11.86 2.37
CA ASN A 404 3.83 -12.97 1.63
C ASN A 404 3.54 -14.21 2.49
N THR A 405 3.70 -14.16 3.82
CA THR A 405 3.55 -15.35 4.70
C THR A 405 2.17 -15.98 4.59
N GLY A 406 1.11 -15.19 4.42
CA GLY A 406 -0.25 -15.68 4.18
C GLY A 406 -0.45 -16.39 2.82
N GLN A 407 0.53 -16.29 1.90
CA GLN A 407 0.49 -16.83 0.54
C GLN A 407 1.76 -17.62 0.20
N ALA A 408 2.28 -18.36 1.16
CA ALA A 408 3.57 -19.06 1.06
C ALA A 408 3.67 -20.04 -0.12
N TYR A 409 2.56 -20.70 -0.51
CA TYR A 409 2.55 -21.58 -1.69
C TYR A 409 2.73 -20.80 -2.98
N GLN A 410 2.05 -19.68 -3.14
CA GLN A 410 2.19 -18.81 -4.32
C GLN A 410 3.61 -18.22 -4.41
N TYR A 411 4.21 -17.89 -3.26
CA TYR A 411 5.58 -17.38 -3.19
C TYR A 411 6.62 -18.34 -3.80
N ARG A 412 6.39 -19.65 -3.70
CA ARG A 412 7.26 -20.68 -4.31
C ARG A 412 7.31 -20.60 -5.84
N GLU A 413 6.27 -20.06 -6.47
CA GLU A 413 6.22 -19.81 -7.92
C GLU A 413 6.76 -18.42 -8.25
N LEU A 414 6.39 -17.43 -7.44
CA LEU A 414 6.74 -16.02 -7.69
C LEU A 414 8.24 -15.73 -7.52
N MET A 415 8.91 -16.34 -6.55
CA MET A 415 10.33 -16.07 -6.30
C MET A 415 11.23 -16.52 -7.47
N PRO A 416 11.13 -17.75 -8.01
CA PRO A 416 11.86 -18.13 -9.21
C PRO A 416 11.49 -17.27 -10.43
N LEU A 417 10.22 -16.91 -10.58
CA LEU A 417 9.74 -16.07 -11.68
C LEU A 417 10.38 -14.69 -11.63
N MET A 418 10.38 -14.01 -10.47
CA MET A 418 11.01 -12.71 -10.29
C MET A 418 12.52 -12.76 -10.60
N ILE A 419 13.23 -13.77 -10.07
CA ILE A 419 14.66 -13.94 -10.34
C ILE A 419 14.91 -14.08 -11.85
N LYS A 420 14.07 -14.88 -12.53
CA LYS A 420 14.16 -15.06 -13.99
C LYS A 420 13.87 -13.75 -14.72
N ASP A 421 12.81 -13.05 -14.36
CA ASP A 421 12.40 -11.76 -14.95
C ASP A 421 13.53 -10.73 -14.85
N TRP A 422 14.15 -10.58 -13.68
CA TRP A 422 15.27 -9.65 -13.51
C TRP A 422 16.53 -10.05 -14.28
N ARG A 423 16.78 -11.34 -14.46
CA ARG A 423 17.94 -11.85 -15.20
C ARG A 423 17.80 -11.76 -16.72
N ASP A 424 16.58 -11.82 -17.20
CA ASP A 424 16.29 -11.77 -18.64
C ASP A 424 16.36 -10.33 -19.20
N ARG A 425 16.40 -9.31 -18.32
CA ARG A 425 16.43 -7.88 -18.65
C ARG A 425 17.82 -7.28 -18.44
#